data_6725bf88a01272e956fe2d931180680d
#
_entry.id   6725bf88a01272e956fe2d931180680d
#
_cell.length_a   1.000
_cell.length_b   1.000
_cell.length_c   1.000
_cell.angle_alpha   90.00
_cell.angle_beta   90.00
_cell.angle_gamma   90.00
#
_symmetry.space_group_name_H-M   'P 1'
#
loop_
_entity.id
_entity.type
_entity.pdbx_description
1 polymer ?
#
loop_
_entity_poly.entity_id
_entity_poly.type
_entity_poly.pdbx_seq_one_letter_code
_entity_poly.pdbx_strand_id
1 'polypeptide(L)'
;GTTYRPGTRFGPQGIRRISALYTPYNYELGVDLREQMTLCDAGDVFTIPANLEKSFDQITKGVSHVASSGALPIMLGGDHSIGFPCVRGIADVTSKRIGIIHFDRHIDIQEKDLDERMHTTPWYWATNLPNVSATNLV
;
A
#
# COMPACT_ATOMS: atom_id res chain seq x y z
N GLY A 1 -6.30 -6.99 -8.87
CA GLY A 1 -7.03 -6.88 -10.00
C GLY A 1 -8.08 -5.80 -10.17
N THR A 2 -7.96 -5.08 -11.27
CA THR A 2 -8.96 -4.09 -11.68
C THR A 2 -10.12 -4.75 -12.41
N THR A 3 -11.33 -4.19 -12.31
CA THR A 3 -12.52 -4.75 -12.95
C THR A 3 -12.53 -4.55 -14.47
N TYR A 4 -11.97 -3.45 -14.97
CA TYR A 4 -12.18 -3.06 -16.37
C TYR A 4 -10.88 -2.84 -17.15
N ARG A 5 -10.12 -1.79 -16.86
CA ARG A 5 -8.91 -1.45 -17.61
C ARG A 5 -7.66 -1.68 -16.77
N PRO A 6 -6.78 -2.61 -17.15
CA PRO A 6 -5.48 -2.75 -16.52
C PRO A 6 -4.57 -1.58 -16.89
N GLY A 7 -3.64 -1.22 -16.00
CA GLY A 7 -2.68 -0.13 -16.29
C GLY A 7 -2.18 0.55 -15.02
N THR A 8 -2.90 0.44 -13.92
CA THR A 8 -2.52 1.00 -12.61
C THR A 8 -1.13 0.56 -12.14
N ARG A 9 -0.66 -0.62 -12.58
CA ARG A 9 0.72 -1.10 -12.32
C ARG A 9 1.82 -0.15 -12.80
N PHE A 10 1.51 0.75 -13.72
CA PHE A 10 2.45 1.76 -14.21
C PHE A 10 2.45 3.05 -13.37
N GLY A 11 1.56 3.14 -12.38
CA GLY A 11 1.44 4.29 -11.49
C GLY A 11 2.73 4.65 -10.78
N PRO A 12 3.41 3.72 -10.08
CA PRO A 12 4.67 4.00 -9.39
C PRO A 12 5.74 4.57 -10.31
N GLN A 13 5.90 3.98 -11.49
CA GLN A 13 6.87 4.45 -12.47
C GLN A 13 6.49 5.85 -13.01
N GLY A 14 5.20 6.10 -13.24
CA GLY A 14 4.72 7.42 -13.66
C GLY A 14 4.99 8.49 -12.61
N ILE A 15 4.70 8.20 -11.34
CA ILE A 15 4.97 9.09 -10.21
C ILE A 15 6.48 9.36 -10.08
N ARG A 16 7.31 8.33 -10.10
CA ARG A 16 8.78 8.45 -10.01
C ARG A 16 9.33 9.32 -11.13
N ARG A 17 8.82 9.16 -12.35
CA ARG A 17 9.26 9.96 -13.51
C ARG A 17 8.92 11.43 -13.34
N ILE A 18 7.69 11.75 -12.90
CA ILE A 18 7.26 13.15 -12.76
C ILE A 18 7.83 13.80 -11.51
N SER A 19 8.11 13.04 -10.44
CA SER A 19 8.65 13.59 -9.19
C SER A 19 9.98 14.31 -9.37
N ALA A 20 10.75 13.96 -10.39
CA ALA A 20 11.99 14.66 -10.73
C ALA A 20 11.80 16.12 -11.15
N LEU A 21 10.57 16.51 -11.51
CA LEU A 21 10.23 17.88 -11.91
C LEU A 21 9.72 18.74 -10.75
N TYR A 22 9.42 18.14 -9.61
CA TYR A 22 8.88 18.87 -8.46
C TYR A 22 9.97 19.27 -7.47
N THR A 23 9.86 20.51 -6.98
CA THR A 23 10.65 20.95 -5.84
C THR A 23 10.13 20.29 -4.56
N PRO A 24 10.99 19.95 -3.60
CA PRO A 24 10.58 19.45 -2.30
C PRO A 24 9.99 20.55 -1.39
N TYR A 25 10.00 21.81 -1.82
CA TYR A 25 9.40 22.91 -1.07
C TYR A 25 7.89 23.00 -1.33
N ASN A 26 7.10 22.92 -0.25
CA ASN A 26 5.66 23.15 -0.31
C ASN A 26 5.36 24.61 0.02
N TYR A 27 4.87 25.34 -0.98
CA TYR A 27 4.60 26.78 -0.88
C TYR A 27 3.42 27.11 0.05
N GLU A 28 2.42 26.24 0.12
CA GLU A 28 1.24 26.46 0.97
C GLU A 28 1.58 26.32 2.46
N LEU A 29 2.41 25.35 2.79
CA LEU A 29 2.82 25.10 4.16
C LEU A 29 4.11 25.83 4.56
N GLY A 30 4.85 26.40 3.59
CA GLY A 30 6.13 27.04 3.85
C GLY A 30 7.22 26.05 4.33
N VAL A 31 7.16 24.78 3.87
CA VAL A 31 8.00 23.69 4.39
C VAL A 31 8.84 23.09 3.26
N ASP A 32 10.12 22.91 3.51
CA ASP A 32 11.00 22.11 2.67
C ASP A 32 11.09 20.68 3.26
N LEU A 33 10.66 19.69 2.49
CA LEU A 33 10.65 18.29 2.95
C LEU A 33 12.05 17.77 3.29
N ARG A 34 13.10 18.28 2.64
CA ARG A 34 14.49 17.89 2.92
C ARG A 34 14.97 18.30 4.29
N GLU A 35 14.39 19.38 4.84
CA GLU A 35 14.71 19.88 6.18
C GLU A 35 13.93 19.14 7.27
N GLN A 36 12.78 18.57 6.92
CA GLN A 36 11.86 17.98 7.89
C GLN A 36 11.97 16.45 7.97
N MET A 37 12.41 15.80 6.91
CA MET A 37 12.45 14.33 6.86
C MET A 37 13.49 13.79 5.90
N THR A 38 13.93 12.57 6.15
CA THR A 38 14.78 11.81 5.22
C THR A 38 13.88 10.91 4.38
N LEU A 39 13.84 11.13 3.08
CA LEU A 39 13.11 10.32 2.12
C LEU A 39 14.07 9.41 1.35
N CYS A 40 13.66 8.18 1.13
CA CYS A 40 14.40 7.20 0.34
C CYS A 40 13.45 6.47 -0.61
N ASP A 41 13.80 6.39 -1.88
CA ASP A 41 13.16 5.49 -2.84
C ASP A 41 13.79 4.10 -2.68
N ALA A 42 13.04 3.17 -2.12
CA ALA A 42 13.49 1.80 -1.89
C ALA A 42 13.40 0.92 -3.15
N GLY A 43 12.99 1.50 -4.28
CA GLY A 43 12.79 0.77 -5.54
C GLY A 43 11.45 0.06 -5.61
N ASP A 44 11.34 -0.86 -6.54
CA ASP A 44 10.10 -1.60 -6.81
C ASP A 44 10.14 -2.99 -6.17
N VAL A 45 9.00 -3.39 -5.61
CA VAL A 45 8.83 -4.77 -5.18
C VAL A 45 8.75 -5.67 -6.41
N PHE A 46 9.55 -6.73 -6.41
CA PHE A 46 9.49 -7.74 -7.46
C PHE A 46 8.17 -8.50 -7.38
N THR A 47 7.34 -8.36 -8.40
CA THR A 47 6.06 -9.07 -8.52
C THR A 47 6.14 -10.19 -9.53
N ILE A 48 5.27 -11.19 -9.38
CA ILE A 48 5.17 -12.35 -10.26
C ILE A 48 3.83 -12.25 -11.01
N PRO A 49 3.78 -11.70 -12.23
CA PRO A 49 2.52 -11.39 -12.91
C PRO A 49 1.60 -12.58 -13.11
N ALA A 50 2.16 -13.80 -13.20
CA ALA A 50 1.41 -15.03 -13.37
C ALA A 50 0.85 -15.61 -12.06
N ASN A 51 1.19 -15.01 -10.91
CA ASN A 51 0.76 -15.54 -9.60
C ASN A 51 0.54 -14.40 -8.60
N LEU A 52 -0.74 -14.11 -8.35
CA LEU A 52 -1.15 -13.01 -7.50
C LEU A 52 -0.75 -13.23 -6.03
N GLU A 53 -0.94 -14.43 -5.49
CA GLU A 53 -0.59 -14.73 -4.10
C GLU A 53 0.93 -14.57 -3.85
N LYS A 54 1.76 -15.07 -4.75
CA LYS A 54 3.20 -14.86 -4.66
C LYS A 54 3.59 -13.39 -4.78
N SER A 55 2.88 -12.62 -5.61
CA SER A 55 3.07 -11.16 -5.68
C SER A 55 2.70 -10.48 -4.37
N PHE A 56 1.58 -10.89 -3.75
CA PHE A 56 1.18 -10.40 -2.43
C PHE A 56 2.22 -10.74 -1.36
N ASP A 57 2.79 -11.95 -1.39
CA ASP A 57 3.86 -12.33 -0.47
C ASP A 57 5.11 -11.45 -0.64
N GLN A 58 5.47 -11.09 -1.86
CA GLN A 58 6.59 -10.18 -2.11
C GLN A 58 6.29 -8.77 -1.60
N ILE A 59 5.07 -8.26 -1.83
CA ILE A 59 4.64 -6.95 -1.30
C ILE A 59 4.70 -6.96 0.23
N THR A 60 4.14 -7.98 0.87
CA THR A 60 4.20 -8.16 2.32
C THR A 60 5.63 -8.10 2.84
N LYS A 61 6.55 -8.87 2.24
CA LYS A 61 7.97 -8.89 2.61
C LYS A 61 8.63 -7.53 2.43
N GLY A 62 8.35 -6.84 1.33
CA GLY A 62 8.90 -5.50 1.07
C GLY A 62 8.46 -4.49 2.13
N VAL A 63 7.17 -4.47 2.46
CA VAL A 63 6.63 -3.60 3.52
C VAL A 63 7.20 -3.95 4.88
N SER A 64 7.23 -5.24 5.24
CA SER A 64 7.82 -5.72 6.50
C SER A 64 9.28 -5.32 6.63
N HIS A 65 10.05 -5.44 5.55
CA HIS A 65 11.47 -5.06 5.53
C HIS A 65 11.65 -3.58 5.85
N VAL A 66 10.92 -2.70 5.17
CA VAL A 66 10.99 -1.26 5.42
C VAL A 66 10.53 -0.92 6.84
N ALA A 67 9.41 -1.47 7.28
CA ALA A 67 8.88 -1.20 8.63
C ALA A 67 9.82 -1.71 9.73
N SER A 68 10.46 -2.87 9.54
CA SER A 68 11.44 -3.43 10.49
C SER A 68 12.70 -2.58 10.64
N SER A 69 13.03 -1.75 9.65
CA SER A 69 14.15 -0.80 9.75
C SER A 69 13.82 0.45 10.58
N GLY A 70 12.59 0.58 11.06
CA GLY A 70 12.08 1.76 11.76
C GLY A 70 11.63 2.89 10.85
N ALA A 71 11.68 2.71 9.53
CA ALA A 71 11.18 3.67 8.56
C ALA A 71 9.66 3.53 8.38
N LEU A 72 9.00 4.64 8.02
CA LEU A 72 7.60 4.63 7.62
C LEU A 72 7.50 4.21 6.15
N PRO A 73 6.91 3.05 5.83
CA PRO A 73 6.73 2.64 4.45
C PRO A 73 5.62 3.45 3.77
N ILE A 74 5.94 4.03 2.62
CA ILE A 74 4.97 4.68 1.72
C ILE A 74 4.90 3.84 0.46
N MET A 75 3.76 3.20 0.22
CA MET A 75 3.53 2.33 -0.92
C MET A 75 2.86 3.08 -2.05
N LEU A 76 3.47 3.02 -3.22
CA LEU A 76 2.90 3.51 -4.46
C LEU A 76 2.36 2.33 -5.25
N GLY A 77 1.09 2.30 -5.54
CA GLY A 77 0.46 1.25 -6.30
C GLY A 77 -0.02 1.71 -7.65
N GLY A 78 -0.54 0.91 -8.21
CA GLY A 78 -1.24 -0.31 -8.45
C GLY A 78 -2.73 -0.12 -8.15
N ASP A 79 -3.44 -1.19 -8.27
CA ASP A 79 -4.84 -1.21 -7.85
C ASP A 79 -4.95 -1.50 -6.34
N HIS A 80 -6.17 -1.29 -5.81
CA HIS A 80 -6.39 -1.33 -4.37
C HIS A 80 -6.24 -2.75 -3.75
N SER A 81 -6.15 -3.81 -4.54
CA SER A 81 -5.88 -5.14 -4.01
C SER A 81 -4.58 -5.22 -3.20
N ILE A 82 -3.62 -4.32 -3.47
CA ILE A 82 -2.37 -4.25 -2.70
C ILE A 82 -2.56 -3.76 -1.26
N GLY A 83 -3.69 -3.18 -0.91
CA GLY A 83 -4.01 -2.76 0.45
C GLY A 83 -3.86 -3.90 1.46
N PHE A 84 -4.36 -5.09 1.12
CA PHE A 84 -4.23 -6.26 1.99
C PHE A 84 -2.78 -6.66 2.27
N PRO A 85 -1.92 -6.95 1.28
CA PRO A 85 -0.53 -7.33 1.56
C PRO A 85 0.29 -6.21 2.21
N CYS A 86 -0.06 -4.94 1.99
CA CYS A 86 0.57 -3.82 2.68
C CYS A 86 0.25 -3.82 4.18
N VAL A 87 -1.02 -3.96 4.56
CA VAL A 87 -1.42 -4.07 5.97
C VAL A 87 -0.83 -5.32 6.61
N ARG A 88 -0.84 -6.46 5.89
CA ARG A 88 -0.20 -7.70 6.36
C ARG A 88 1.27 -7.50 6.67
N GLY A 89 2.00 -6.75 5.82
CA GLY A 89 3.41 -6.45 6.05
C GLY A 89 3.67 -5.63 7.32
N ILE A 90 2.79 -4.71 7.68
CA ILE A 90 2.85 -4.00 8.96
C ILE A 90 2.47 -4.94 10.11
N ALA A 91 1.43 -5.75 9.93
CA ALA A 91 0.94 -6.69 10.94
C ALA A 91 2.00 -7.73 11.34
N ASP A 92 2.83 -8.14 10.38
CA ASP A 92 3.92 -9.13 10.62
C ASP A 92 5.04 -8.59 11.51
N VAL A 93 5.18 -7.26 11.63
CA VAL A 93 6.29 -6.65 12.39
C VAL A 93 5.86 -5.98 13.69
N THR A 94 4.58 -6.04 14.04
CA THR A 94 4.06 -5.48 15.29
C THR A 94 3.00 -6.37 15.92
N SER A 95 3.02 -6.50 17.24
CA SER A 95 1.95 -7.12 18.01
C SER A 95 0.88 -6.11 18.46
N LYS A 96 1.07 -4.83 18.16
CA LYS A 96 0.09 -3.78 18.51
C LYS A 96 -1.14 -3.88 17.62
N ARG A 97 -2.28 -3.41 18.14
CA ARG A 97 -3.49 -3.26 17.32
C ARG A 97 -3.25 -2.24 16.22
N ILE A 98 -3.70 -2.57 15.02
CA ILE A 98 -3.63 -1.73 13.84
C ILE A 98 -5.02 -1.19 13.55
N GLY A 99 -5.12 0.11 13.32
CA GLY A 99 -6.27 0.77 12.74
C GLY A 99 -6.00 1.15 11.30
N ILE A 100 -7.04 1.23 10.49
CA ILE A 100 -6.99 1.64 9.09
C ILE A 100 -7.87 2.87 8.92
N ILE A 101 -7.29 3.94 8.37
CA ILE A 101 -8.04 5.11 7.90
C ILE A 101 -8.05 5.03 6.38
N HIS A 102 -9.25 4.93 5.79
CA HIS A 102 -9.45 4.68 4.38
C HIS A 102 -10.11 5.89 3.70
N PHE A 103 -9.38 6.56 2.84
CA PHE A 103 -9.90 7.66 2.02
C PHE A 103 -10.21 7.16 0.62
N ASP A 104 -11.44 6.75 0.39
CA ASP A 104 -11.89 6.24 -0.90
C ASP A 104 -13.39 6.54 -1.09
N ARG A 105 -13.84 6.47 -2.31
CA ARG A 105 -15.26 6.52 -2.66
C ARG A 105 -16.00 5.22 -2.27
N HIS A 106 -15.29 4.09 -2.31
CA HIS A 106 -15.85 2.75 -2.08
C HIS A 106 -15.32 2.21 -0.75
N ILE A 107 -16.05 1.30 -0.15
CA ILE A 107 -15.67 0.72 1.14
C ILE A 107 -14.71 -0.48 1.01
N ASP A 108 -14.63 -1.10 -0.13
CA ASP A 108 -13.70 -2.19 -0.51
C ASP A 108 -13.54 -3.30 0.54
N ILE A 109 -14.69 -3.73 1.10
CA ILE A 109 -14.78 -4.73 2.17
C ILE A 109 -15.53 -6.00 1.73
N GLN A 110 -15.66 -6.22 0.44
CA GLN A 110 -16.30 -7.43 -0.07
C GLN A 110 -15.42 -8.65 0.23
N GLU A 111 -16.03 -9.74 0.65
CA GLU A 111 -15.36 -11.02 0.81
C GLU A 111 -14.84 -11.54 -0.54
N LYS A 112 -15.65 -11.36 -1.57
CA LYS A 112 -15.37 -11.78 -2.93
C LYS A 112 -16.11 -10.90 -3.93
N ASP A 113 -15.48 -10.68 -5.08
CA ASP A 113 -16.06 -10.08 -6.28
C ASP A 113 -15.93 -11.11 -7.42
N LEU A 114 -15.32 -10.78 -8.55
CA LEU A 114 -14.97 -11.76 -9.60
C LEU A 114 -13.95 -12.78 -9.09
N ASP A 115 -13.11 -12.35 -8.17
CA ASP A 115 -12.12 -13.18 -7.48
C ASP A 115 -11.98 -12.69 -6.03
N GLU A 116 -11.33 -13.50 -5.20
CA GLU A 116 -11.11 -13.17 -3.78
C GLU A 116 -10.09 -12.04 -3.57
N ARG A 117 -9.18 -11.84 -4.52
CA ARG A 117 -8.08 -10.85 -4.43
C ARG A 117 -8.26 -9.68 -5.38
N MET A 118 -9.45 -9.10 -5.38
CA MET A 118 -9.79 -7.94 -6.20
C MET A 118 -9.50 -6.62 -5.47
N HIS A 119 -9.58 -5.51 -6.20
CA HIS A 119 -9.47 -4.16 -5.62
C HIS A 119 -10.63 -3.82 -4.68
N THR A 120 -11.74 -4.56 -4.75
CA THR A 120 -12.93 -4.41 -3.91
C THR A 120 -12.86 -5.17 -2.58
N THR A 121 -11.81 -5.96 -2.35
CA THR A 121 -11.75 -6.92 -1.24
C THR A 121 -10.64 -6.70 -0.20
N PRO A 122 -9.74 -5.71 -0.33
CA PRO A 122 -8.54 -5.66 0.51
C PRO A 122 -8.84 -5.56 2.00
N TRP A 123 -9.87 -4.83 2.39
CA TRP A 123 -10.16 -4.61 3.80
C TRP A 123 -10.87 -5.80 4.44
N TYR A 124 -11.64 -6.59 3.70
CA TYR A 124 -12.15 -7.86 4.22
C TYR A 124 -11.00 -8.76 4.68
N TRP A 125 -10.00 -8.93 3.84
CA TRP A 125 -8.85 -9.77 4.17
C TRP A 125 -7.92 -9.14 5.22
N ALA A 126 -7.73 -7.83 5.19
CA ALA A 126 -6.92 -7.14 6.18
C ALA A 126 -7.53 -7.21 7.59
N THR A 127 -8.83 -7.01 7.71
CA THR A 127 -9.53 -7.04 9.01
C THR A 127 -9.70 -8.44 9.60
N ASN A 128 -9.37 -9.49 8.85
CA ASN A 128 -9.26 -10.87 9.33
C ASN A 128 -7.87 -11.23 9.88
N LEU A 129 -6.91 -10.30 9.83
CA LEU A 129 -5.60 -10.49 10.46
C LEU A 129 -5.72 -10.37 11.99
N PRO A 130 -4.91 -11.13 12.77
CA PRO A 130 -5.10 -11.24 14.24
C PRO A 130 -5.05 -9.90 14.99
N ASN A 131 -4.25 -8.95 14.53
CA ASN A 131 -4.06 -7.64 15.16
C ASN A 131 -4.74 -6.48 14.42
N VAL A 132 -5.59 -6.78 13.43
CA VAL A 132 -6.36 -5.80 12.65
C VAL A 132 -7.84 -6.09 12.84
N SER A 133 -8.55 -5.22 13.54
CA SER A 133 -9.98 -5.40 13.79
C SER A 133 -10.81 -4.60 12.81
N ALA A 134 -11.94 -5.16 12.36
CA ALA A 134 -12.94 -4.43 11.56
C ALA A 134 -13.48 -3.19 12.27
N THR A 135 -13.51 -3.17 13.61
CA THR A 135 -13.93 -2.00 14.40
C THR A 135 -12.92 -0.85 14.35
N ASN A 136 -11.72 -1.09 13.84
CA ASN A 136 -10.67 -0.10 13.69
C ASN A 136 -10.48 0.34 12.23
N LEU A 137 -11.43 0.04 11.35
CA LEU A 137 -11.51 0.53 9.98
C LEU A 137 -12.50 1.70 9.91
N VAL A 138 -12.04 2.87 9.47
CA VAL A 138 -12.83 4.09 9.29
C VAL A 138 -12.52 4.75 7.96
#